data_ef03efb28f303dffb27b1efcf24f3fa8
#
_entry.id   ef03efb28f303dffb27b1efcf24f3fa8
#
_cell.length_a   1.000
_cell.length_b   1.000
_cell.length_c   1.000
_cell.angle_alpha   90.00
_cell.angle_beta   90.00
_cell.angle_gamma   90.00
#
_symmetry.space_group_name_H-M   'P 1'
#
loop_
_entity.id
_entity.type
_entity.pdbx_description
1 polymer ?
#
loop_
_entity_poly.entity_id
_entity_poly.type
_entity_poly.pdbx_seq_one_letter_code
_entity_poly.pdbx_strand_id
1 'polypeptide(L)'
;SSQGAFEIQPQVAAGRVYLASAYGSGPGGGVLMALNASTGRKLWTFNTVIGRGAGVQALGLGSGGAWETPLVGTDGSVTFGVGNPYQSIGQAIAHPSRQLYTDSAVNLDAATGKLRWYYQAVPDDFQDHDLQASPVSAVIGGVPAIIASGKVGYVYALNARSGALLWKTPVGAHNGHDNDSLLALSHQVTIKFPYTILPGALGGVLTDMAVSGGSVYAAAIDLPITYTSKSSVTGNKAGGAETGEMEALSLATGKVEWDTKFSSMPLGAATVSGDLLFTTLYNGVLVALNRNTGAIVYQHQLPTSANAPIAVFGNTVLVPAGGPKTLSSSGGSPQLVAYTIR
;
A
#
# COMPACT_ATOMS: atom_id res chain seq x y z
N SER A 1 -2.23 -24.50 -11.39
CA SER A 1 -3.19 -24.13 -10.35
C SER A 1 -3.85 -22.81 -10.70
N SER A 2 -5.15 -22.72 -10.52
CA SER A 2 -6.02 -21.59 -10.85
C SER A 2 -6.00 -20.45 -9.80
N GLN A 3 -4.92 -20.22 -9.08
CA GLN A 3 -4.91 -19.31 -7.92
C GLN A 3 -4.32 -17.92 -8.20
N GLY A 4 -4.19 -17.51 -9.46
CA GLY A 4 -3.64 -16.19 -9.81
C GLY A 4 -2.12 -16.10 -9.71
N ALA A 5 -1.59 -14.90 -9.99
CA ALA A 5 -0.16 -14.60 -9.90
C ALA A 5 0.27 -14.40 -8.43
N PHE A 6 1.53 -14.70 -8.14
CA PHE A 6 2.17 -14.44 -6.87
C PHE A 6 3.22 -13.35 -7.09
N GLU A 7 2.98 -12.17 -6.56
CA GLU A 7 3.87 -11.00 -6.66
C GLU A 7 4.40 -10.56 -5.29
N ILE A 8 3.93 -11.22 -4.24
CA ILE A 8 4.24 -10.91 -2.86
C ILE A 8 5.65 -11.39 -2.47
N GLN A 9 6.37 -10.60 -1.69
CA GLN A 9 7.56 -11.05 -0.98
C GLN A 9 7.12 -11.91 0.21
N PRO A 10 7.39 -13.23 0.21
CA PRO A 10 6.93 -14.10 1.28
C PRO A 10 7.66 -13.84 2.60
N GLN A 11 6.96 -13.98 3.72
CA GLN A 11 7.54 -13.95 5.04
C GLN A 11 7.71 -15.37 5.58
N VAL A 12 8.84 -15.61 6.25
CA VAL A 12 9.13 -16.91 6.85
C VAL A 12 9.28 -16.75 8.36
N ALA A 13 8.45 -17.44 9.11
CA ALA A 13 8.50 -17.44 10.57
C ALA A 13 7.94 -18.75 11.16
N ALA A 14 8.47 -19.21 12.26
CA ALA A 14 7.99 -20.38 13.02
C ALA A 14 7.73 -21.62 12.13
N GLY A 15 8.61 -21.89 11.17
CA GLY A 15 8.50 -23.03 10.25
C GLY A 15 7.41 -22.91 9.19
N ARG A 16 6.90 -21.70 8.92
CA ARG A 16 5.87 -21.40 7.92
C ARG A 16 6.36 -20.35 6.94
N VAL A 17 5.85 -20.44 5.70
CA VAL A 17 5.97 -19.40 4.67
C VAL A 17 4.59 -18.81 4.47
N TYR A 18 4.45 -17.51 4.69
CA TYR A 18 3.22 -16.75 4.48
C TYR A 18 3.29 -16.02 3.15
N LEU A 19 2.25 -16.19 2.33
CA LEU A 19 2.15 -15.58 1.01
C LEU A 19 0.69 -15.39 0.61
N ALA A 20 0.46 -14.67 -0.48
CA ALA A 20 -0.86 -14.41 -1.00
C ALA A 20 -0.87 -14.35 -2.53
N SER A 21 -2.03 -14.54 -3.14
CA SER A 21 -2.21 -14.26 -4.56
C SER A 21 -2.44 -12.76 -4.78
N ALA A 22 -1.72 -12.18 -5.75
CA ALA A 22 -1.88 -10.78 -6.16
C ALA A 22 -3.25 -10.53 -6.82
N TYR A 23 -3.78 -11.55 -7.50
CA TYR A 23 -5.08 -11.49 -8.16
C TYR A 23 -5.91 -12.72 -7.78
N GLY A 24 -7.15 -12.51 -7.40
CA GLY A 24 -8.09 -13.60 -7.18
C GLY A 24 -8.69 -14.07 -8.49
N SER A 25 -8.48 -15.32 -8.89
CA SER A 25 -9.00 -15.87 -10.14
C SER A 25 -10.27 -16.72 -9.96
N GLY A 26 -10.93 -16.63 -8.82
CA GLY A 26 -12.09 -17.45 -8.50
C GLY A 26 -13.15 -16.73 -7.66
N PRO A 27 -14.25 -17.38 -7.34
CA PRO A 27 -15.37 -16.79 -6.61
C PRO A 27 -15.02 -16.34 -5.17
N GLY A 28 -13.86 -16.75 -4.63
CA GLY A 28 -13.38 -16.35 -3.29
C GLY A 28 -12.42 -15.16 -3.29
N GLY A 29 -12.15 -14.53 -4.44
CA GLY A 29 -11.19 -13.42 -4.54
C GLY A 29 -9.74 -13.86 -4.35
N GLY A 30 -8.91 -12.98 -3.80
CA GLY A 30 -7.54 -13.29 -3.42
C GLY A 30 -7.45 -14.36 -2.34
N VAL A 31 -6.31 -15.02 -2.26
CA VAL A 31 -6.07 -16.11 -1.30
C VAL A 31 -4.84 -15.79 -0.46
N LEU A 32 -5.03 -15.62 0.83
CA LEU A 32 -3.95 -15.58 1.81
C LEU A 32 -3.65 -17.01 2.26
N MET A 33 -2.37 -17.39 2.44
CA MET A 33 -2.04 -18.77 2.78
C MET A 33 -0.75 -18.92 3.60
N ALA A 34 -0.64 -20.06 4.26
CA ALA A 34 0.61 -20.52 4.83
C ALA A 34 1.00 -21.90 4.29
N LEU A 35 2.29 -22.06 4.03
CA LEU A 35 2.92 -23.32 3.69
C LEU A 35 3.86 -23.75 4.80
N ASN A 36 4.06 -25.05 4.95
CA ASN A 36 5.13 -25.60 5.77
C ASN A 36 6.48 -25.29 5.10
N ALA A 37 7.39 -24.63 5.80
CA ALA A 37 8.66 -24.16 5.23
C ALA A 37 9.60 -25.30 4.78
N SER A 38 9.50 -26.49 5.40
CA SER A 38 10.37 -27.63 5.06
C SER A 38 9.82 -28.48 3.93
N THR A 39 8.48 -28.57 3.79
CA THR A 39 7.86 -29.52 2.86
C THR A 39 7.10 -28.84 1.72
N GLY A 40 6.88 -27.52 1.78
CA GLY A 40 6.02 -26.77 0.84
C GLY A 40 4.53 -27.12 0.94
N ARG A 41 4.13 -28.03 1.86
CA ARG A 41 2.73 -28.42 2.01
C ARG A 41 1.88 -27.25 2.52
N LYS A 42 0.76 -27.01 1.87
CA LYS A 42 -0.22 -26.00 2.30
C LYS A 42 -0.79 -26.37 3.69
N LEU A 43 -0.73 -25.44 4.62
CA LEU A 43 -1.25 -25.56 5.98
C LEU A 43 -2.66 -25.03 6.09
N TRP A 44 -2.90 -23.81 5.58
CA TRP A 44 -4.21 -23.16 5.55
C TRP A 44 -4.33 -22.18 4.38
N THR A 45 -5.56 -21.81 4.07
CA THR A 45 -5.90 -20.70 3.17
C THR A 45 -7.03 -19.89 3.78
N PHE A 46 -7.06 -18.60 3.45
CA PHE A 46 -8.12 -17.66 3.76
C PHE A 46 -8.49 -16.90 2.49
N ASN A 47 -9.75 -16.90 2.11
CA ASN A 47 -10.25 -16.16 0.97
C ASN A 47 -10.59 -14.73 1.39
N THR A 48 -10.15 -13.75 0.59
CA THR A 48 -10.32 -12.32 0.90
C THR A 48 -11.68 -11.77 0.51
N VAL A 49 -12.49 -12.52 -0.23
CA VAL A 49 -13.84 -12.10 -0.64
C VAL A 49 -14.86 -13.07 -0.13
N ILE A 50 -15.90 -12.55 0.58
CA ILE A 50 -17.06 -13.30 1.03
C ILE A 50 -18.24 -13.00 0.10
N GLY A 51 -18.90 -14.05 -0.38
CA GLY A 51 -20.05 -13.93 -1.26
C GLY A 51 -19.67 -13.81 -2.75
N ARG A 52 -20.51 -13.14 -3.53
CA ARG A 52 -20.20 -12.84 -4.93
C ARG A 52 -19.30 -11.61 -4.96
N GLY A 53 -18.00 -11.82 -4.98
CA GLY A 53 -17.07 -10.75 -5.28
C GLY A 53 -17.45 -10.11 -6.61
N ALA A 54 -17.47 -8.77 -6.64
CA ALA A 54 -17.75 -8.02 -7.86
C ALA A 54 -16.64 -8.10 -8.91
N GLY A 55 -15.63 -8.93 -8.69
CA GLY A 55 -14.45 -9.04 -9.54
C GLY A 55 -14.80 -9.00 -11.02
N VAL A 56 -14.16 -8.11 -11.74
CA VAL A 56 -14.35 -7.98 -13.20
C VAL A 56 -13.59 -9.10 -13.87
N GLN A 57 -14.18 -10.29 -13.86
CA GLN A 57 -13.64 -11.46 -14.56
C GLN A 57 -13.35 -11.17 -16.04
N ALA A 58 -14.09 -10.22 -16.64
CA ALA A 58 -13.89 -9.78 -18.03
C ALA A 58 -12.53 -9.12 -18.31
N LEU A 59 -11.85 -8.56 -17.28
CA LEU A 59 -10.52 -7.96 -17.41
C LEU A 59 -9.40 -8.86 -16.87
N GLY A 60 -9.71 -10.06 -16.37
CA GLY A 60 -8.73 -10.94 -15.72
C GLY A 60 -8.24 -10.39 -14.36
N LEU A 61 -8.84 -9.33 -13.85
CA LEU A 61 -8.54 -8.72 -12.57
C LEU A 61 -9.42 -9.36 -11.51
N GLY A 62 -8.83 -9.98 -10.51
CA GLY A 62 -9.55 -10.60 -9.41
C GLY A 62 -9.60 -9.69 -8.18
N SER A 63 -10.73 -9.70 -7.49
CA SER A 63 -10.95 -8.93 -6.26
C SER A 63 -10.05 -9.37 -5.12
N GLY A 64 -9.66 -8.43 -4.25
CA GLY A 64 -9.09 -8.72 -2.95
C GLY A 64 -7.71 -9.40 -2.97
N GLY A 65 -6.88 -9.12 -3.96
CA GLY A 65 -5.50 -9.60 -4.00
C GLY A 65 -4.65 -9.01 -2.88
N ALA A 66 -3.52 -9.65 -2.57
CA ALA A 66 -2.49 -9.09 -1.70
C ALA A 66 -1.13 -9.36 -2.34
N TRP A 67 -0.32 -8.31 -2.50
CA TRP A 67 0.97 -8.37 -3.22
C TRP A 67 2.12 -7.72 -2.45
N GLU A 68 1.84 -7.08 -1.33
CA GLU A 68 2.87 -6.54 -0.45
C GLU A 68 3.20 -7.49 0.71
N THR A 69 4.35 -7.28 1.33
CA THR A 69 4.90 -8.15 2.38
C THR A 69 4.00 -8.22 3.61
N PRO A 70 3.56 -9.41 4.06
CA PRO A 70 2.76 -9.53 5.26
C PRO A 70 3.59 -9.32 6.53
N LEU A 71 2.96 -8.78 7.57
CA LEU A 71 3.57 -8.63 8.90
C LEU A 71 3.29 -9.86 9.75
N VAL A 72 4.33 -10.56 10.19
CA VAL A 72 4.21 -11.63 11.20
C VAL A 72 4.42 -11.04 12.59
N GLY A 73 3.38 -11.10 13.41
CA GLY A 73 3.41 -10.60 14.77
C GLY A 73 4.08 -11.58 15.75
N THR A 74 4.69 -11.05 16.81
CA THR A 74 5.27 -11.84 17.90
C THR A 74 4.21 -12.53 18.77
N ASP A 75 2.96 -12.11 18.64
CA ASP A 75 1.79 -12.68 19.32
C ASP A 75 1.17 -13.88 18.58
N GLY A 76 1.83 -14.38 17.54
CA GLY A 76 1.33 -15.47 16.71
C GLY A 76 0.25 -15.04 15.70
N SER A 77 0.21 -13.76 15.36
CA SER A 77 -0.63 -13.25 14.27
C SER A 77 0.13 -13.10 12.96
N VAL A 78 -0.60 -12.99 11.84
CA VAL A 78 -0.09 -12.51 10.57
C VAL A 78 -1.08 -11.52 9.98
N THR A 79 -0.60 -10.35 9.55
CA THR A 79 -1.42 -9.28 8.97
C THR A 79 -1.06 -9.06 7.52
N PHE A 80 -2.09 -8.99 6.67
CA PHE A 80 -1.97 -8.70 5.24
C PHE A 80 -2.69 -7.39 4.93
N GLY A 81 -2.15 -6.60 4.02
CA GLY A 81 -2.88 -5.58 3.27
C GLY A 81 -3.62 -6.24 2.11
N VAL A 82 -4.88 -5.88 1.90
CA VAL A 82 -5.75 -6.46 0.87
C VAL A 82 -6.27 -5.38 -0.06
N GLY A 83 -6.22 -5.65 -1.35
CA GLY A 83 -6.63 -4.73 -2.40
C GLY A 83 -8.14 -4.71 -2.68
N ASN A 84 -8.50 -3.95 -3.68
CA ASN A 84 -9.84 -3.53 -4.03
C ASN A 84 -10.74 -4.65 -4.62
N PRO A 85 -12.06 -4.42 -4.74
CA PRO A 85 -12.99 -5.37 -5.33
C PRO A 85 -13.04 -5.32 -6.87
N TYR A 86 -12.39 -4.33 -7.53
CA TYR A 86 -12.48 -4.10 -8.97
C TYR A 86 -13.91 -4.05 -9.51
N GLN A 87 -14.76 -3.25 -8.90
CA GLN A 87 -16.10 -2.98 -9.43
C GLN A 87 -16.15 -1.66 -10.20
N SER A 88 -17.13 -1.54 -11.13
CA SER A 88 -17.36 -0.25 -11.79
C SER A 88 -18.12 0.71 -10.89
N ILE A 89 -17.97 2.02 -11.16
CA ILE A 89 -18.73 3.08 -10.47
C ILE A 89 -20.25 2.82 -10.53
N GLY A 90 -20.75 2.38 -11.70
CA GLY A 90 -22.17 2.05 -11.88
C GLY A 90 -22.65 0.88 -11.05
N GLN A 91 -21.81 -0.16 -10.87
CA GLN A 91 -22.14 -1.29 -10.01
C GLN A 91 -22.21 -0.89 -8.54
N ALA A 92 -21.21 -0.16 -8.05
CA ALA A 92 -21.20 0.32 -6.67
C ALA A 92 -22.41 1.19 -6.33
N ILE A 93 -22.78 2.14 -7.22
CA ILE A 93 -23.93 3.03 -7.00
C ILE A 93 -25.27 2.30 -7.11
N ALA A 94 -25.40 1.33 -8.05
CA ALA A 94 -26.66 0.61 -8.25
C ALA A 94 -26.90 -0.46 -7.18
N HIS A 95 -25.85 -1.07 -6.65
CA HIS A 95 -25.91 -2.20 -5.71
C HIS A 95 -24.90 -2.02 -4.56
N PRO A 96 -25.01 -0.92 -3.79
CA PRO A 96 -24.01 -0.63 -2.76
C PRO A 96 -23.99 -1.71 -1.70
N SER A 97 -22.80 -2.21 -1.41
CA SER A 97 -22.60 -3.26 -0.41
C SER A 97 -21.16 -3.31 0.08
N ARG A 98 -20.96 -3.66 1.35
CA ARG A 98 -19.61 -3.91 1.85
C ARG A 98 -19.02 -5.15 1.20
N GLN A 99 -17.89 -4.96 0.52
CA GLN A 99 -17.13 -6.04 -0.14
C GLN A 99 -16.07 -6.59 0.84
N LEU A 100 -16.48 -7.49 1.76
CA LEU A 100 -15.53 -8.07 2.73
C LEU A 100 -14.67 -9.15 2.06
N TYR A 101 -13.34 -9.11 2.21
CA TYR A 101 -12.49 -8.22 3.03
C TYR A 101 -11.59 -7.34 2.14
N THR A 102 -12.11 -6.80 1.05
CA THR A 102 -11.34 -5.90 0.18
C THR A 102 -10.95 -4.61 0.93
N ASP A 103 -9.92 -3.94 0.47
CA ASP A 103 -9.43 -2.67 1.01
C ASP A 103 -9.23 -2.68 2.52
N SER A 104 -8.65 -3.76 3.02
CA SER A 104 -8.58 -4.05 4.45
C SER A 104 -7.20 -4.46 4.91
N ALA A 105 -6.88 -4.11 6.15
CA ALA A 105 -5.91 -4.85 6.93
C ALA A 105 -6.60 -6.09 7.53
N VAL A 106 -6.13 -7.28 7.17
CA VAL A 106 -6.69 -8.57 7.61
C VAL A 106 -5.68 -9.27 8.51
N ASN A 107 -6.04 -9.48 9.77
CA ASN A 107 -5.20 -10.17 10.75
C ASN A 107 -5.74 -11.57 11.03
N LEU A 108 -4.86 -12.54 10.85
CA LEU A 108 -5.17 -13.96 11.00
C LEU A 108 -4.31 -14.58 12.11
N ASP A 109 -4.81 -15.64 12.69
CA ASP A 109 -3.99 -16.54 13.49
C ASP A 109 -2.96 -17.24 12.60
N ALA A 110 -1.70 -17.02 12.86
CA ALA A 110 -0.60 -17.46 12.00
C ALA A 110 -0.49 -18.99 11.89
N ALA A 111 -0.98 -19.74 12.90
CA ALA A 111 -0.95 -21.19 12.91
C ALA A 111 -2.11 -21.82 12.14
N THR A 112 -3.28 -21.22 12.20
CA THR A 112 -4.54 -21.83 11.74
C THR A 112 -5.21 -21.11 10.55
N GLY A 113 -4.80 -19.86 10.26
CA GLY A 113 -5.45 -19.01 9.25
C GLY A 113 -6.83 -18.50 9.66
N LYS A 114 -7.25 -18.68 10.92
CA LYS A 114 -8.52 -18.14 11.40
C LYS A 114 -8.45 -16.64 11.52
N LEU A 115 -9.50 -15.94 11.09
CA LEU A 115 -9.63 -14.51 11.24
C LEU A 115 -9.63 -14.14 12.74
N ARG A 116 -8.75 -13.19 13.11
CA ARG A 116 -8.75 -12.55 14.44
C ARG A 116 -9.53 -11.24 14.37
N TRP A 117 -9.21 -10.38 13.40
CA TRP A 117 -9.90 -9.12 13.13
C TRP A 117 -9.59 -8.63 11.71
N TYR A 118 -10.36 -7.67 11.24
CA TYR A 118 -10.06 -6.88 10.06
C TYR A 118 -10.42 -5.43 10.29
N TYR A 119 -9.77 -4.53 9.57
CA TYR A 119 -10.11 -3.13 9.46
C TYR A 119 -10.27 -2.79 7.98
N GLN A 120 -11.48 -2.45 7.55
CA GLN A 120 -11.79 -2.09 6.17
C GLN A 120 -11.75 -0.57 6.02
N ALA A 121 -10.78 -0.07 5.24
CA ALA A 121 -10.59 1.37 5.01
C ALA A 121 -11.63 1.92 4.03
N VAL A 122 -11.91 1.18 2.95
CA VAL A 122 -12.86 1.58 1.89
C VAL A 122 -13.87 0.46 1.69
N PRO A 123 -15.11 0.59 2.20
CA PRO A 123 -16.05 -0.53 2.32
C PRO A 123 -16.75 -0.95 1.03
N ASP A 124 -16.83 -0.09 0.02
CA ASP A 124 -17.50 -0.33 -1.27
C ASP A 124 -16.71 0.36 -2.39
N ASP A 125 -15.46 -0.03 -2.54
CA ASP A 125 -14.52 0.69 -3.39
C ASP A 125 -14.86 0.56 -4.89
N PHE A 126 -14.88 1.70 -5.56
CA PHE A 126 -14.95 1.87 -7.01
C PHE A 126 -13.88 2.83 -7.56
N GLN A 127 -12.90 3.15 -6.73
CA GLN A 127 -11.89 4.18 -6.97
C GLN A 127 -10.48 3.57 -7.11
N ASP A 128 -10.35 2.25 -6.91
CA ASP A 128 -9.09 1.52 -6.88
C ASP A 128 -8.19 1.98 -5.70
N HIS A 129 -8.78 2.10 -4.51
CA HIS A 129 -8.17 2.62 -3.29
C HIS A 129 -7.62 1.53 -2.36
N ASP A 130 -6.90 0.55 -2.90
CA ASP A 130 -6.30 -0.56 -2.15
C ASP A 130 -5.71 -0.15 -0.79
N LEU A 131 -5.87 -1.01 0.23
CA LEU A 131 -5.11 -0.92 1.49
C LEU A 131 -3.96 -1.94 1.50
N GLN A 132 -3.07 -1.84 0.53
CA GLN A 132 -2.11 -2.90 0.18
C GLN A 132 -0.72 -2.72 0.80
N ALA A 133 -0.31 -1.50 1.23
CA ALA A 133 1.06 -1.28 1.71
C ALA A 133 1.42 -2.23 2.84
N SER A 134 2.68 -2.72 2.86
CA SER A 134 3.16 -3.63 3.90
C SER A 134 2.87 -3.09 5.29
N PRO A 135 2.12 -3.81 6.14
CA PRO A 135 1.84 -3.35 7.50
C PRO A 135 3.12 -3.31 8.34
N VAL A 136 3.26 -2.31 9.20
CA VAL A 136 4.42 -2.13 10.06
C VAL A 136 4.02 -2.24 11.53
N SER A 137 4.78 -2.99 12.32
CA SER A 137 4.57 -3.10 13.77
C SER A 137 5.04 -1.85 14.52
N ALA A 138 4.29 -1.44 15.54
CA ALA A 138 4.60 -0.30 16.38
C ALA A 138 4.12 -0.51 17.83
N VAL A 139 4.49 0.41 18.71
CA VAL A 139 3.94 0.49 20.08
C VAL A 139 3.53 1.94 20.36
N ILE A 140 2.27 2.17 20.67
CA ILE A 140 1.71 3.50 20.94
C ILE A 140 1.22 3.53 22.39
N GLY A 141 1.86 4.34 23.23
CA GLY A 141 1.47 4.42 24.66
C GLY A 141 1.49 3.08 25.39
N GLY A 142 2.41 2.17 25.04
CA GLY A 142 2.48 0.81 25.59
C GLY A 142 1.52 -0.19 24.94
N VAL A 143 0.68 0.23 24.00
CA VAL A 143 -0.25 -0.64 23.28
C VAL A 143 0.39 -1.12 21.97
N PRO A 144 0.48 -2.44 21.71
CA PRO A 144 0.90 -2.95 20.40
C PRO A 144 -0.02 -2.42 19.29
N ALA A 145 0.57 -1.89 18.25
CA ALA A 145 -0.13 -1.30 17.12
C ALA A 145 0.39 -1.82 15.79
N ILE A 146 -0.43 -1.70 14.76
CA ILE A 146 -0.10 -1.94 13.36
C ILE A 146 -0.35 -0.65 12.61
N ILE A 147 0.65 -0.20 11.86
CA ILE A 147 0.52 0.91 10.92
C ILE A 147 0.20 0.33 9.55
N ALA A 148 -0.90 0.77 8.95
CA ALA A 148 -1.35 0.36 7.62
C ALA A 148 -1.60 1.58 6.75
N SER A 149 -1.47 1.42 5.44
CA SER A 149 -1.73 2.47 4.46
C SER A 149 -2.00 1.88 3.09
N GLY A 150 -2.34 2.74 2.12
CA GLY A 150 -2.59 2.33 0.75
C GLY A 150 -2.93 3.50 -0.17
N LYS A 151 -3.47 3.19 -1.34
CA LYS A 151 -3.81 4.15 -2.40
C LYS A 151 -4.81 5.23 -1.97
N VAL A 152 -5.63 4.94 -0.94
CA VAL A 152 -6.56 5.93 -0.38
C VAL A 152 -5.85 7.16 0.21
N GLY A 153 -4.53 7.10 0.39
CA GLY A 153 -3.74 8.23 0.89
C GLY A 153 -3.96 8.53 2.37
N TYR A 154 -4.25 7.52 3.18
CA TYR A 154 -4.32 7.65 4.64
C TYR A 154 -3.37 6.69 5.32
N VAL A 155 -2.72 7.15 6.38
CA VAL A 155 -2.02 6.28 7.31
C VAL A 155 -2.94 5.98 8.49
N TYR A 156 -3.08 4.70 8.81
CA TYR A 156 -3.91 4.19 9.90
C TYR A 156 -3.03 3.57 10.97
N ALA A 157 -3.27 3.92 12.23
CA ALA A 157 -2.75 3.17 13.36
C ALA A 157 -3.88 2.34 13.97
N LEU A 158 -3.68 1.03 14.02
CA LEU A 158 -4.65 0.07 14.48
C LEU A 158 -4.12 -0.63 15.72
N ASN A 159 -4.99 -0.89 16.70
CA ASN A 159 -4.65 -1.77 17.82
C ASN A 159 -4.36 -3.18 17.31
N ALA A 160 -3.16 -3.70 17.53
CA ALA A 160 -2.73 -4.98 16.96
C ALA A 160 -3.56 -6.18 17.45
N ARG A 161 -4.22 -6.07 18.60
CA ARG A 161 -5.03 -7.18 19.18
C ARG A 161 -6.48 -7.18 18.70
N SER A 162 -7.04 -6.02 18.40
CA SER A 162 -8.48 -5.88 18.12
C SER A 162 -8.81 -5.29 16.76
N GLY A 163 -7.84 -4.71 16.05
CA GLY A 163 -8.07 -3.96 14.80
C GLY A 163 -8.73 -2.60 15.02
N ALA A 164 -8.98 -2.18 16.27
CA ALA A 164 -9.60 -0.89 16.56
C ALA A 164 -8.71 0.26 16.09
N LEU A 165 -9.31 1.23 15.43
CA LEU A 165 -8.62 2.45 14.98
C LEU A 165 -8.17 3.26 16.20
N LEU A 166 -6.87 3.57 16.25
CA LEU A 166 -6.27 4.47 17.24
C LEU A 166 -6.24 5.91 16.70
N TRP A 167 -5.75 6.08 15.49
CA TRP A 167 -5.80 7.32 14.72
C TRP A 167 -5.69 7.04 13.22
N LYS A 168 -6.13 8.00 12.41
CA LYS A 168 -5.90 8.04 10.96
C LYS A 168 -5.54 9.46 10.53
N THR A 169 -4.66 9.57 9.54
CA THR A 169 -4.18 10.86 9.02
C THR A 169 -4.10 10.79 7.50
N PRO A 170 -4.66 11.77 6.76
CA PRO A 170 -4.43 11.90 5.34
C PRO A 170 -2.97 12.26 5.08
N VAL A 171 -2.37 11.70 4.04
CA VAL A 171 -1.03 11.98 3.54
C VAL A 171 -1.06 12.18 2.03
N GLY A 172 -0.27 13.11 1.53
CA GLY A 172 -0.34 13.51 0.14
C GLY A 172 -1.48 14.48 -0.16
N ALA A 173 -1.68 14.78 -1.44
CA ALA A 173 -2.71 15.68 -1.89
C ALA A 173 -4.07 14.97 -2.06
N HIS A 174 -5.15 15.61 -1.59
CA HIS A 174 -6.52 15.13 -1.67
C HIS A 174 -7.43 16.17 -2.34
N ASN A 175 -8.46 15.71 -3.08
CA ASN A 175 -9.43 16.59 -3.71
C ASN A 175 -10.87 16.43 -3.20
N GLY A 176 -11.04 15.76 -2.05
CA GLY A 176 -12.32 15.65 -1.34
C GLY A 176 -13.20 14.48 -1.76
N HIS A 177 -12.68 13.53 -2.55
CA HIS A 177 -13.39 12.33 -2.98
C HIS A 177 -13.10 11.07 -2.14
N ASP A 178 -12.42 11.22 -1.01
CA ASP A 178 -11.96 10.11 -0.15
C ASP A 178 -13.09 9.28 0.47
N ASN A 179 -14.26 9.89 0.64
CA ASN A 179 -15.42 9.26 1.27
C ASN A 179 -16.50 8.84 0.28
N ASP A 180 -16.30 8.99 -1.02
CA ASP A 180 -17.35 8.73 -2.01
C ASP A 180 -17.82 7.28 -2.00
N SER A 181 -16.93 6.33 -1.80
CA SER A 181 -17.29 4.91 -1.61
C SER A 181 -18.13 4.67 -0.35
N LEU A 182 -17.84 5.37 0.74
CA LEU A 182 -18.67 5.29 1.96
C LEU A 182 -20.04 5.97 1.76
N LEU A 183 -20.09 7.11 1.05
CA LEU A 183 -21.31 7.80 0.70
C LEU A 183 -22.19 6.98 -0.26
N ALA A 184 -21.58 6.18 -1.13
CA ALA A 184 -22.31 5.25 -2.02
C ALA A 184 -23.13 4.23 -1.23
N LEU A 185 -22.59 3.67 -0.14
CA LEU A 185 -23.31 2.73 0.74
C LEU A 185 -24.62 3.31 1.31
N SER A 186 -24.67 4.61 1.50
CA SER A 186 -25.87 5.31 2.01
C SER A 186 -26.68 6.01 0.92
N HIS A 187 -26.40 5.75 -0.36
CA HIS A 187 -27.01 6.40 -1.53
C HIS A 187 -26.89 7.94 -1.52
N GLN A 188 -25.82 8.48 -0.91
CA GLN A 188 -25.60 9.92 -0.76
C GLN A 188 -24.58 10.49 -1.75
N VAL A 189 -23.97 9.65 -2.59
CA VAL A 189 -23.01 10.10 -3.60
C VAL A 189 -23.69 10.37 -4.93
N THR A 190 -23.26 11.46 -5.60
CA THR A 190 -23.63 11.77 -6.98
C THR A 190 -22.36 11.97 -7.79
N ILE A 191 -22.07 11.06 -8.70
CA ILE A 191 -20.89 11.14 -9.57
C ILE A 191 -21.24 11.80 -10.89
N LYS A 192 -20.51 12.87 -11.21
CA LYS A 192 -20.57 13.56 -12.51
C LYS A 192 -19.30 13.25 -13.30
N PHE A 193 -19.44 12.94 -14.59
CA PHE A 193 -18.32 12.63 -15.47
C PHE A 193 -17.92 13.85 -16.33
N PRO A 194 -16.62 14.06 -16.62
CA PRO A 194 -15.48 13.25 -16.10
C PRO A 194 -15.33 13.38 -14.59
N TYR A 195 -15.02 12.27 -13.91
CA TYR A 195 -14.85 12.18 -12.46
C TYR A 195 -13.38 12.00 -12.13
N THR A 196 -12.75 13.01 -11.56
CA THR A 196 -11.32 13.01 -11.24
C THR A 196 -11.14 12.93 -9.73
N ILE A 197 -10.34 11.96 -9.29
CA ILE A 197 -9.97 11.78 -7.88
C ILE A 197 -8.47 11.98 -7.66
N LEU A 198 -8.13 12.43 -6.48
CA LEU A 198 -6.76 12.59 -5.97
C LEU A 198 -6.76 12.27 -4.47
N PRO A 199 -5.96 11.28 -4.04
CA PRO A 199 -5.10 10.42 -4.85
C PRO A 199 -5.91 9.48 -5.76
N GLY A 200 -5.29 9.07 -6.88
CA GLY A 200 -5.89 8.11 -7.81
C GLY A 200 -5.33 6.70 -7.64
N ALA A 201 -5.66 5.80 -8.56
CA ALA A 201 -5.28 4.38 -8.55
C ALA A 201 -3.76 4.09 -8.51
N LEU A 202 -2.93 5.07 -8.85
CA LEU A 202 -1.46 5.03 -8.70
C LEU A 202 -0.97 6.14 -7.77
N GLY A 203 -1.86 6.67 -6.94
CA GLY A 203 -1.58 7.68 -5.93
C GLY A 203 -1.60 7.13 -4.52
N GLY A 204 -1.52 8.02 -3.52
CA GLY A 204 -1.47 7.65 -2.11
C GLY A 204 -0.17 6.95 -1.72
N VAL A 205 -0.21 6.02 -0.78
CA VAL A 205 0.97 5.28 -0.30
C VAL A 205 1.06 3.94 -1.00
N LEU A 206 1.98 3.80 -1.94
CA LEU A 206 2.20 2.58 -2.72
C LEU A 206 3.37 1.74 -2.21
N THR A 207 4.22 2.28 -1.35
CA THR A 207 5.48 1.67 -0.94
C THR A 207 5.60 1.55 0.57
N ASP A 208 6.59 0.80 1.03
CA ASP A 208 6.77 0.52 2.44
C ASP A 208 7.02 1.79 3.27
N MET A 209 6.33 1.86 4.40
CA MET A 209 6.53 2.87 5.43
C MET A 209 7.64 2.45 6.38
N ALA A 210 8.24 3.42 7.06
CA ALA A 210 9.15 3.15 8.18
C ALA A 210 8.59 3.71 9.49
N VAL A 211 8.89 3.02 10.60
CA VAL A 211 8.61 3.49 11.97
C VAL A 211 9.92 3.57 12.72
N SER A 212 10.28 4.75 13.19
CA SER A 212 11.53 4.96 13.95
C SER A 212 11.47 6.22 14.79
N GLY A 213 12.05 6.18 16.00
CA GLY A 213 12.22 7.37 16.85
C GLY A 213 10.92 8.07 17.28
N GLY A 214 9.81 7.35 17.28
CA GLY A 214 8.50 7.93 17.63
C GLY A 214 7.74 8.52 16.45
N SER A 215 8.23 8.36 15.22
CA SER A 215 7.60 8.83 13.98
C SER A 215 7.31 7.69 13.01
N VAL A 216 6.28 7.87 12.19
CA VAL A 216 5.96 7.09 10.99
C VAL A 216 6.36 7.91 9.77
N TYR A 217 7.10 7.34 8.85
CA TYR A 217 7.50 7.97 7.59
C TYR A 217 6.77 7.31 6.43
N ALA A 218 6.02 8.10 5.68
CA ALA A 218 5.23 7.66 4.54
C ALA A 218 5.58 8.45 3.28
N ALA A 219 5.84 7.73 2.19
CA ALA A 219 6.01 8.30 0.86
C ALA A 219 4.65 8.34 0.16
N ALA A 220 4.09 9.53 -0.04
CA ALA A 220 2.81 9.74 -0.70
C ALA A 220 2.99 10.21 -2.14
N ILE A 221 2.13 9.74 -3.04
CA ILE A 221 2.14 10.04 -4.46
C ILE A 221 0.90 10.86 -4.82
N ASP A 222 1.13 12.03 -5.43
CA ASP A 222 0.08 12.98 -5.84
C ASP A 222 -0.29 12.77 -7.31
N LEU A 223 -0.78 11.60 -7.64
CA LEU A 223 -1.18 11.27 -9.00
C LEU A 223 -2.71 11.17 -9.11
N PRO A 224 -3.37 12.11 -9.81
CA PRO A 224 -4.81 12.04 -10.04
C PRO A 224 -5.14 11.01 -11.11
N ILE A 225 -6.38 10.48 -11.04
CA ILE A 225 -6.95 9.64 -12.08
C ILE A 225 -8.33 10.13 -12.45
N THR A 226 -8.73 9.96 -13.73
CA THR A 226 -10.03 10.39 -14.23
C THR A 226 -10.82 9.21 -14.79
N TYR A 227 -12.02 9.05 -14.29
CA TYR A 227 -13.02 8.11 -14.81
C TYR A 227 -13.94 8.84 -15.78
N THR A 228 -14.23 8.23 -16.92
CA THR A 228 -14.98 8.89 -18.01
C THR A 228 -16.43 8.43 -18.10
N SER A 229 -16.78 7.32 -17.44
CA SER A 229 -18.13 6.76 -17.50
C SER A 229 -18.49 5.89 -16.29
N LYS A 230 -19.76 5.59 -16.11
CA LYS A 230 -20.27 4.66 -15.08
C LYS A 230 -19.73 3.22 -15.23
N SER A 231 -19.39 2.81 -16.43
CA SER A 231 -18.83 1.48 -16.69
C SER A 231 -17.34 1.39 -16.45
N SER A 232 -16.66 2.50 -16.14
CA SER A 232 -15.23 2.49 -15.84
C SER A 232 -14.97 1.70 -14.56
N VAL A 233 -14.03 0.77 -14.62
CA VAL A 233 -13.46 0.04 -13.49
C VAL A 233 -12.10 0.61 -13.15
N THR A 234 -11.35 1.03 -14.18
CA THR A 234 -10.08 1.73 -14.05
C THR A 234 -10.22 3.11 -14.69
N GLY A 235 -9.56 4.10 -14.11
CA GLY A 235 -9.51 5.45 -14.68
C GLY A 235 -8.32 5.64 -15.63
N ASN A 236 -8.33 6.75 -16.32
CA ASN A 236 -7.20 7.22 -17.12
C ASN A 236 -6.36 8.19 -16.29
N LYS A 237 -5.04 8.17 -16.50
CA LYS A 237 -4.16 9.16 -15.90
C LYS A 237 -4.69 10.57 -16.25
N ALA A 238 -5.01 11.37 -15.25
CA ALA A 238 -5.34 12.77 -15.44
C ALA A 238 -4.07 13.56 -15.78
N GLY A 239 -4.19 14.61 -16.56
CA GLY A 239 -3.09 15.54 -16.81
C GLY A 239 -2.61 16.15 -15.49
N GLY A 240 -1.31 16.32 -15.33
CA GLY A 240 -0.69 16.88 -14.13
C GLY A 240 0.74 16.41 -13.93
N ALA A 241 1.43 16.98 -12.96
CA ALA A 241 2.77 16.56 -12.59
C ALA A 241 2.72 15.22 -11.83
N GLU A 242 3.67 14.36 -12.10
CA GLU A 242 3.89 13.11 -11.35
C GLU A 242 4.69 13.43 -10.09
N THR A 243 4.05 14.12 -9.11
CA THR A 243 4.66 14.60 -7.89
C THR A 243 4.35 13.71 -6.69
N GLY A 244 4.88 14.07 -5.56
CA GLY A 244 4.59 13.42 -4.28
C GLY A 244 5.40 14.04 -3.15
N GLU A 245 5.33 13.41 -2.01
CA GLU A 245 5.93 13.93 -0.80
C GLU A 245 6.38 12.82 0.15
N MET A 246 7.29 13.18 1.05
CA MET A 246 7.62 12.36 2.21
C MET A 246 7.13 13.08 3.45
N GLU A 247 6.28 12.40 4.19
CA GLU A 247 5.75 12.93 5.44
C GLU A 247 6.23 12.15 6.65
N ALA A 248 6.50 12.86 7.76
CA ALA A 248 6.64 12.26 9.07
C ALA A 248 5.41 12.55 9.91
N LEU A 249 4.88 11.52 10.52
CA LEU A 249 3.73 11.58 11.41
C LEU A 249 4.16 11.15 12.82
N SER A 250 3.73 11.87 13.83
CA SER A 250 3.89 11.43 15.22
C SER A 250 3.24 10.07 15.42
N LEU A 251 4.01 9.06 15.77
CA LEU A 251 3.50 7.72 16.03
C LEU A 251 2.43 7.72 17.14
N ALA A 252 2.56 8.59 18.13
CA ALA A 252 1.63 8.66 19.26
C ALA A 252 0.27 9.24 18.87
N THR A 253 0.21 10.21 17.96
CA THR A 253 -1.00 11.00 17.70
C THR A 253 -1.45 11.04 16.25
N GLY A 254 -0.63 10.61 15.32
CA GLY A 254 -0.85 10.74 13.88
C GLY A 254 -0.66 12.15 13.33
N LYS A 255 -0.30 13.16 14.15
CA LYS A 255 -0.10 14.52 13.66
C LYS A 255 1.11 14.59 12.74
N VAL A 256 0.99 15.32 11.64
CA VAL A 256 2.11 15.62 10.75
C VAL A 256 3.15 16.43 11.51
N GLU A 257 4.40 15.97 11.52
CA GLU A 257 5.56 16.61 12.13
C GLU A 257 6.29 17.46 11.10
N TRP A 258 6.43 16.94 9.89
CA TRP A 258 6.95 17.67 8.73
C TRP A 258 6.49 16.99 7.44
N ASP A 259 6.56 17.75 6.34
CA ASP A 259 6.16 17.37 5.01
C ASP A 259 7.15 17.95 3.99
N THR A 260 7.76 17.09 3.17
CA THR A 260 8.74 17.48 2.16
C THR A 260 8.25 17.10 0.78
N LYS A 261 7.96 18.12 -0.04
CA LYS A 261 7.45 17.94 -1.40
C LYS A 261 8.56 17.60 -2.39
N PHE A 262 8.23 16.76 -3.37
CA PHE A 262 9.10 16.36 -4.47
C PHE A 262 8.47 16.67 -5.84
N SER A 263 9.33 16.99 -6.80
CA SER A 263 8.92 17.20 -8.19
C SER A 263 8.69 15.90 -8.97
N SER A 264 8.83 14.74 -8.33
CA SER A 264 8.57 13.42 -8.91
C SER A 264 8.14 12.45 -7.80
N MET A 265 7.45 11.38 -8.16
CA MET A 265 6.87 10.39 -7.25
C MET A 265 7.95 9.70 -6.40
N PRO A 266 7.84 9.66 -5.06
CA PRO A 266 8.77 8.96 -4.17
C PRO A 266 8.44 7.46 -4.10
N LEU A 267 8.86 6.69 -5.09
CA LEU A 267 8.60 5.24 -5.20
C LEU A 267 9.69 4.36 -4.55
N GLY A 268 10.72 4.95 -3.93
CA GLY A 268 11.79 4.22 -3.26
C GLY A 268 11.49 3.85 -1.81
N ALA A 269 10.23 3.89 -1.39
CA ALA A 269 9.82 3.64 0.00
C ALA A 269 10.50 4.59 1.01
N ALA A 270 10.34 4.33 2.31
CA ALA A 270 10.99 5.05 3.39
C ALA A 270 12.01 4.13 4.07
N THR A 271 13.30 4.44 3.98
CA THR A 271 14.37 3.67 4.63
C THR A 271 15.11 4.55 5.64
N VAL A 272 14.99 4.24 6.92
CA VAL A 272 15.65 5.00 8.01
C VAL A 272 16.98 4.35 8.38
N SER A 273 18.04 5.15 8.48
CA SER A 273 19.34 4.75 9.02
C SER A 273 19.96 5.89 9.81
N GLY A 274 20.12 5.72 11.10
CA GLY A 274 20.61 6.80 12.01
C GLY A 274 19.68 8.01 11.95
N ASP A 275 20.24 9.19 11.66
CA ASP A 275 19.49 10.45 11.53
C ASP A 275 19.04 10.75 10.10
N LEU A 276 19.22 9.79 9.19
CA LEU A 276 18.87 9.93 7.79
C LEU A 276 17.63 9.09 7.44
N LEU A 277 16.83 9.63 6.54
CA LEU A 277 15.74 8.98 5.85
C LEU A 277 16.03 8.99 4.34
N PHE A 278 16.09 7.82 3.74
CA PHE A 278 16.35 7.66 2.32
C PHE A 278 15.10 7.31 1.55
N THR A 279 15.00 7.83 0.33
CA THR A 279 14.05 7.40 -0.69
C THR A 279 14.65 7.60 -2.08
N THR A 280 14.00 7.07 -3.10
CA THR A 280 14.29 7.41 -4.50
C THR A 280 13.04 7.94 -5.18
N LEU A 281 13.24 8.90 -6.05
CA LEU A 281 12.17 9.45 -6.86
C LEU A 281 12.10 8.70 -8.20
N TYR A 282 10.91 8.64 -8.78
CA TYR A 282 10.67 7.94 -10.04
C TYR A 282 11.50 8.46 -11.23
N ASN A 283 11.90 9.73 -11.20
CA ASN A 283 12.82 10.31 -12.18
C ASN A 283 14.30 9.91 -11.97
N GLY A 284 14.57 9.04 -11.02
CA GLY A 284 15.89 8.51 -10.72
C GLY A 284 16.73 9.35 -9.76
N VAL A 285 16.15 10.23 -8.97
CA VAL A 285 16.89 10.97 -7.94
C VAL A 285 16.89 10.17 -6.64
N LEU A 286 18.08 9.81 -6.15
CA LEU A 286 18.30 9.36 -4.77
C LEU A 286 18.24 10.59 -3.85
N VAL A 287 17.46 10.51 -2.79
CA VAL A 287 17.30 11.58 -1.79
C VAL A 287 17.62 11.04 -0.40
N ALA A 288 18.40 11.81 0.36
CA ALA A 288 18.51 11.63 1.80
C ALA A 288 18.00 12.89 2.52
N LEU A 289 17.13 12.67 3.51
CA LEU A 289 16.58 13.73 4.35
C LEU A 289 17.08 13.57 5.78
N ASN A 290 17.17 14.69 6.50
CA ASN A 290 17.23 14.65 7.96
C ASN A 290 15.88 14.17 8.47
N ARG A 291 15.82 13.01 9.12
CA ARG A 291 14.55 12.38 9.51
C ARG A 291 13.74 13.18 10.55
N ASN A 292 14.39 14.09 11.30
CA ASN A 292 13.73 14.87 12.35
C ASN A 292 13.09 16.15 11.81
N THR A 293 13.58 16.65 10.67
CA THR A 293 13.17 17.96 10.13
C THR A 293 12.59 17.90 8.72
N GLY A 294 12.75 16.78 8.01
CA GLY A 294 12.41 16.65 6.61
C GLY A 294 13.36 17.39 5.65
N ALA A 295 14.37 18.08 6.15
CA ALA A 295 15.31 18.81 5.30
C ALA A 295 16.09 17.85 4.39
N ILE A 296 16.11 18.13 3.09
CA ILE A 296 16.93 17.37 2.15
C ILE A 296 18.40 17.72 2.40
N VAL A 297 19.21 16.71 2.73
CA VAL A 297 20.64 16.88 3.03
C VAL A 297 21.54 16.32 1.92
N TYR A 298 21.00 15.47 1.05
CA TYR A 298 21.74 14.93 -0.08
C TYR A 298 20.79 14.57 -1.23
N GLN A 299 21.23 14.79 -2.46
CA GLN A 299 20.57 14.34 -3.69
C GLN A 299 21.61 13.85 -4.70
N HIS A 300 21.28 12.80 -5.41
CA HIS A 300 22.13 12.27 -6.48
C HIS A 300 21.30 11.67 -7.60
N GLN A 301 21.65 12.00 -8.86
CA GLN A 301 20.97 11.43 -10.02
C GLN A 301 21.49 10.02 -10.33
N LEU A 302 20.60 9.06 -10.25
CA LEU A 302 20.86 7.66 -10.65
C LEU A 302 20.87 7.53 -12.18
N PRO A 303 21.51 6.48 -12.72
CA PRO A 303 21.51 6.23 -14.18
C PRO A 303 20.10 6.05 -14.77
N THR A 304 19.18 5.45 -13.99
CA THR A 304 17.80 5.17 -14.40
C THR A 304 16.85 5.50 -13.25
N SER A 305 15.54 5.35 -13.46
CA SER A 305 14.55 5.47 -12.40
C SER A 305 14.71 4.37 -11.34
N ALA A 306 14.10 4.60 -10.17
CA ALA A 306 14.05 3.64 -9.09
C ALA A 306 12.63 3.59 -8.51
N ASN A 307 12.15 2.37 -8.26
CA ASN A 307 10.84 2.10 -7.66
C ASN A 307 10.91 0.92 -6.67
N ALA A 308 12.04 0.74 -6.02
CA ALA A 308 12.23 -0.29 -5.03
C ALA A 308 12.95 0.27 -3.79
N PRO A 309 12.73 -0.31 -2.60
CA PRO A 309 13.33 0.15 -1.36
C PRO A 309 14.86 0.14 -1.39
N ILE A 310 15.43 1.09 -0.67
CA ILE A 310 16.88 1.19 -0.44
C ILE A 310 17.24 0.27 0.72
N ALA A 311 18.36 -0.46 0.62
CA ALA A 311 18.92 -1.20 1.72
C ALA A 311 20.20 -0.54 2.25
N VAL A 312 20.34 -0.47 3.58
CA VAL A 312 21.54 0.05 4.24
C VAL A 312 22.16 -1.05 5.09
N PHE A 313 23.44 -1.29 4.90
CA PHE A 313 24.22 -2.24 5.69
C PHE A 313 25.61 -1.70 5.99
N GLY A 314 25.93 -1.50 7.26
CA GLY A 314 27.19 -0.86 7.68
C GLY A 314 27.34 0.52 7.03
N ASN A 315 28.42 0.72 6.29
CA ASN A 315 28.70 1.95 5.55
C ASN A 315 28.22 1.92 4.10
N THR A 316 27.45 0.90 3.70
CA THR A 316 27.00 0.74 2.32
C THR A 316 25.52 1.01 2.19
N VAL A 317 25.15 1.83 1.21
CA VAL A 317 23.79 2.09 0.78
C VAL A 317 23.61 1.43 -0.60
N LEU A 318 22.70 0.46 -0.69
CA LEU A 318 22.35 -0.24 -1.92
C LEU A 318 21.07 0.34 -2.50
N VAL A 319 21.14 0.83 -3.73
CA VAL A 319 20.04 1.52 -4.41
C VAL A 319 19.69 0.78 -5.70
N PRO A 320 18.51 0.15 -5.79
CA PRO A 320 18.02 -0.41 -7.04
C PRO A 320 17.69 0.70 -8.04
N ALA A 321 18.10 0.54 -9.29
CA ALA A 321 17.80 1.47 -10.39
C ALA A 321 17.59 0.68 -11.69
N GLY A 322 16.44 0.80 -12.35
CA GLY A 322 16.18 -0.04 -13.52
C GLY A 322 14.88 0.26 -14.26
N GLY A 323 14.06 1.15 -13.73
CA GLY A 323 12.79 1.49 -14.32
C GLY A 323 12.85 2.58 -15.41
N PRO A 324 11.73 2.90 -16.04
CA PRO A 324 11.57 4.06 -16.92
C PRO A 324 11.61 5.36 -16.09
N LYS A 325 12.13 6.45 -16.66
CA LYS A 325 12.22 7.75 -15.95
C LYS A 325 10.91 8.53 -15.91
N THR A 326 9.94 8.12 -16.68
CA THR A 326 8.56 8.61 -16.67
C THR A 326 7.63 7.45 -16.99
N LEU A 327 6.34 7.53 -16.62
CA LEU A 327 5.36 6.48 -16.94
C LEU A 327 5.19 6.20 -18.44
N SER A 328 5.68 7.10 -19.30
CA SER A 328 5.60 6.99 -20.77
C SER A 328 6.94 6.68 -21.43
N SER A 329 8.05 6.55 -20.71
CA SER A 329 9.37 6.28 -21.28
C SER A 329 9.78 4.82 -21.13
N SER A 330 10.67 4.33 -22.00
CA SER A 330 11.31 3.03 -21.83
C SER A 330 12.27 3.03 -20.65
N GLY A 331 12.35 1.90 -19.92
CA GLY A 331 13.33 1.71 -18.85
C GLY A 331 14.77 1.66 -19.35
N GLY A 332 15.72 1.96 -18.45
CA GLY A 332 17.13 1.66 -18.64
C GLY A 332 17.47 0.22 -18.23
N SER A 333 18.71 -0.19 -18.46
CA SER A 333 19.20 -1.49 -17.98
C SER A 333 19.14 -1.53 -16.44
N PRO A 334 18.57 -2.57 -15.83
CA PRO A 334 18.52 -2.71 -14.36
C PRO A 334 19.92 -2.73 -13.78
N GLN A 335 20.10 -1.99 -12.68
CA GLN A 335 21.34 -1.88 -11.94
C GLN A 335 21.08 -1.93 -10.44
N LEU A 336 22.02 -2.44 -9.68
CA LEU A 336 22.12 -2.25 -8.25
C LEU A 336 23.35 -1.38 -7.98
N VAL A 337 23.10 -0.15 -7.54
CA VAL A 337 24.17 0.83 -7.29
C VAL A 337 24.54 0.79 -5.81
N ALA A 338 25.83 0.65 -5.51
CA ALA A 338 26.35 0.67 -4.14
C ALA A 338 27.10 1.97 -3.89
N TYR A 339 26.70 2.67 -2.84
CA TYR A 339 27.40 3.85 -2.31
C TYR A 339 28.05 3.49 -0.99
N THR A 340 29.30 3.92 -0.81
CA THR A 340 30.00 3.75 0.48
C THR A 340 30.13 5.10 1.15
N ILE A 341 29.62 5.23 2.36
CA ILE A 341 29.79 6.40 3.22
C ILE A 341 31.20 6.29 3.83
N ARG A 342 32.03 7.30 3.58
CA ARG A 342 33.40 7.38 4.09
C ARG A 342 33.48 8.30 5.31
#